data_6989b3ea5bd0e2687873a7b2668cdb6c
#
_entry.id   6989b3ea5bd0e2687873a7b2668cdb6c
#
_cell.length_a   1.000
_cell.length_b   1.000
_cell.length_c   1.000
_cell.angle_alpha   90.00
_cell.angle_beta   90.00
_cell.angle_gamma   90.00
#
_symmetry.space_group_name_H-M   'P 1'
#
loop_
_entity.id
_entity.type
_entity.pdbx_description
1 polymer ?
#
loop_
_entity_poly.entity_id
_entity_poly.type
_entity_poly.pdbx_seq_one_letter_code
_entity_poly.pdbx_strand_id
1 'polypeptide(L)'
;MKPSIRYTTLAAAVLASAVLVACGERDNATMGERVDGAVNEVQQTGREMRDDARQAGQDMQAAGKEATETIARDASDAAITAKVNAALAADDQLSALAIDVDTTNGQVELKGTAPTAAARDRATTLAQAVQGVVKVDNRLTVQAS
;
A
#
# COMPACT_ATOMS: atom_id res chain seq x y z
N MET A 1 -2.81 -16.68 24.34
CA MET A 1 -1.54 -15.94 24.13
C MET A 1 -1.89 -14.50 23.81
N LYS A 2 -1.56 -13.55 24.69
CA LYS A 2 -1.88 -12.14 24.54
C LYS A 2 -0.70 -11.42 23.88
N PRO A 3 -0.87 -10.66 22.78
CA PRO A 3 0.19 -9.81 22.27
C PRO A 3 0.30 -8.55 23.14
N SER A 4 1.44 -8.35 23.76
CA SER A 4 1.79 -7.15 24.51
C SER A 4 2.12 -6.02 23.53
N ILE A 5 1.21 -5.06 23.43
CA ILE A 5 1.42 -3.79 22.74
C ILE A 5 2.39 -2.97 23.59
N ARG A 6 3.62 -2.83 23.10
CA ARG A 6 4.60 -1.93 23.72
C ARG A 6 4.32 -0.51 23.21
N TYR A 7 3.70 0.28 24.07
CA TYR A 7 3.60 1.72 23.88
C TYR A 7 4.99 2.32 24.09
N THR A 8 5.67 2.69 23.03
CA THR A 8 6.82 3.59 23.09
C THR A 8 6.30 5.01 23.28
N THR A 9 6.30 5.45 24.53
CA THR A 9 6.07 6.84 24.88
C THR A 9 7.22 7.70 24.35
N LEU A 10 6.96 8.48 23.31
CA LEU A 10 7.82 9.57 22.87
C LEU A 10 7.75 10.67 23.94
N ALA A 11 8.75 10.67 24.81
CA ALA A 11 8.98 11.77 25.73
C ALA A 11 9.54 12.95 24.94
N ALA A 12 8.71 13.96 24.68
CA ALA A 12 9.15 15.25 24.20
C ALA A 12 9.93 15.95 25.34
N ALA A 13 11.25 15.85 25.31
CA ALA A 13 12.13 16.61 26.18
C ALA A 13 12.22 18.04 25.64
N VAL A 14 11.45 18.93 26.20
CA VAL A 14 11.65 20.38 26.07
C VAL A 14 12.87 20.76 26.91
N LEU A 15 14.03 20.85 26.26
CA LEU A 15 15.22 21.39 26.87
C LEU A 15 15.13 22.93 26.85
N ALA A 16 14.67 23.49 27.95
CA ALA A 16 14.86 24.89 28.27
C ALA A 16 16.36 25.10 28.49
N SER A 17 17.08 25.57 27.48
CA SER A 17 18.48 25.96 27.60
C SER A 17 18.59 27.26 28.34
N ALA A 18 19.02 27.21 29.60
CA ALA A 18 19.46 28.36 30.34
C ALA A 18 20.68 28.98 29.65
N VAL A 19 20.56 30.21 29.20
CA VAL A 19 21.68 31.03 28.70
C VAL A 19 22.53 31.42 29.92
N LEU A 20 23.60 30.65 30.14
CA LEU A 20 24.69 31.06 31.02
C LEU A 20 25.56 32.06 30.26
N VAL A 21 25.41 33.31 30.59
CA VAL A 21 26.36 34.37 30.17
C VAL A 21 27.68 34.09 30.89
N ALA A 22 28.60 33.41 30.21
CA ALA A 22 30.01 33.39 30.61
C ALA A 22 30.68 34.65 30.05
N CYS A 23 30.93 35.62 30.92
CA CYS A 23 31.86 36.71 30.64
C CYS A 23 33.28 36.13 30.63
N GLY A 24 33.97 36.24 29.50
CA GLY A 24 35.42 36.03 29.45
C GLY A 24 35.89 35.51 28.13
N GLU A 25 36.24 36.39 27.25
CA GLU A 25 37.38 36.47 26.37
C GLU A 25 37.07 37.43 25.18
N ARG A 26 37.99 38.33 24.96
CA ARG A 26 37.84 39.41 23.98
C ARG A 26 38.00 38.90 22.57
N ASP A 27 36.95 38.42 21.99
CA ASP A 27 36.84 38.29 20.54
C ASP A 27 36.21 39.57 20.01
N ASN A 28 36.93 40.25 19.14
CA ASN A 28 36.57 41.53 18.49
C ASN A 28 35.43 41.38 17.45
N ALA A 29 34.55 40.43 17.62
CA ALA A 29 33.32 40.37 16.82
C ALA A 29 32.35 41.43 17.34
N THR A 30 32.00 42.38 16.49
CA THR A 30 31.03 43.43 16.82
C THR A 30 29.68 42.80 17.11
N MET A 31 28.88 43.47 17.98
CA MET A 31 27.53 42.97 18.31
C MET A 31 26.65 42.79 17.06
N GLY A 32 26.92 43.55 16.00
CA GLY A 32 26.27 43.43 14.71
C GLY A 32 26.56 42.09 14.01
N GLU A 33 27.80 41.63 13.99
CA GLU A 33 28.18 40.36 13.35
C GLU A 33 27.60 39.16 14.07
N ARG A 34 27.45 39.21 15.40
CA ARG A 34 26.81 38.14 16.18
C ARG A 34 25.30 38.06 15.94
N VAL A 35 24.64 39.20 15.76
CA VAL A 35 23.20 39.26 15.44
C VAL A 35 22.96 38.80 14.01
N ASP A 36 23.78 39.19 13.05
CA ASP A 36 23.66 38.76 11.65
C ASP A 36 23.89 37.23 11.50
N GLY A 37 24.84 36.67 12.25
CA GLY A 37 25.05 35.22 12.30
C GLY A 37 23.83 34.47 12.86
N ALA A 38 23.27 34.95 13.97
CA ALA A 38 22.10 34.35 14.59
C ALA A 38 20.84 34.47 13.70
N VAL A 39 20.68 35.59 13.00
CA VAL A 39 19.56 35.77 12.06
C VAL A 39 19.67 34.86 10.85
N ASN A 40 20.88 34.67 10.30
CA ASN A 40 21.11 33.73 9.21
C ASN A 40 20.84 32.27 9.62
N GLU A 41 21.28 31.86 10.81
CA GLU A 41 21.04 30.52 11.34
C GLU A 41 19.54 30.25 11.55
N VAL A 42 18.80 31.21 12.12
CA VAL A 42 17.34 31.09 12.29
C VAL A 42 16.63 31.06 10.94
N GLN A 43 17.09 31.83 9.94
CA GLN A 43 16.52 31.79 8.61
C GLN A 43 16.79 30.47 7.90
N GLN A 44 17.97 29.90 8.05
CA GLN A 44 18.34 28.62 7.47
C GLN A 44 17.52 27.50 8.10
N THR A 45 17.46 27.42 9.42
CA THR A 45 16.61 26.46 10.15
C THR A 45 15.13 26.60 9.77
N GLY A 46 14.65 27.82 9.60
CA GLY A 46 13.29 28.08 9.17
C GLY A 46 12.99 27.61 7.73
N ARG A 47 13.99 27.62 6.84
CA ARG A 47 13.86 27.08 5.47
C ARG A 47 13.86 25.54 5.51
N GLU A 48 14.79 24.94 6.23
CA GLU A 48 14.88 23.48 6.39
C GLU A 48 13.57 22.92 6.98
N MET A 49 13.01 23.52 8.03
CA MET A 49 11.71 23.11 8.59
C MET A 49 10.56 23.19 7.57
N ARG A 50 10.58 24.22 6.72
CA ARG A 50 9.53 24.36 5.69
C ARG A 50 9.67 23.33 4.59
N ASP A 51 10.88 23.00 4.20
CA ASP A 51 11.15 22.02 3.16
C ASP A 51 10.86 20.62 3.68
N ASP A 52 11.21 20.30 4.92
CA ASP A 52 10.84 19.04 5.59
C ASP A 52 9.31 18.89 5.72
N ALA A 53 8.62 19.97 6.11
CA ALA A 53 7.16 19.95 6.20
C ALA A 53 6.49 19.74 4.82
N ARG A 54 7.05 20.34 3.77
CA ARG A 54 6.56 20.14 2.40
C ARG A 54 6.81 18.70 1.93
N GLN A 55 8.00 18.18 2.19
CA GLN A 55 8.34 16.81 1.85
C GLN A 55 7.42 15.82 2.56
N ALA A 56 7.25 15.96 3.86
CA ALA A 56 6.33 15.13 4.64
C ALA A 56 4.88 15.21 4.13
N GLY A 57 4.43 16.40 3.70
CA GLY A 57 3.12 16.59 3.10
C GLY A 57 2.96 15.87 1.76
N GLN A 58 4.00 15.90 0.92
CA GLN A 58 4.03 15.20 -0.36
C GLN A 58 4.06 13.67 -0.18
N ASP A 59 4.85 13.19 0.76
CA ASP A 59 4.97 11.76 1.07
C ASP A 59 3.63 11.21 1.60
N MET A 60 2.96 11.95 2.48
CA MET A 60 1.64 11.59 2.99
C MET A 60 0.59 11.58 1.88
N GLN A 61 0.64 12.53 0.95
CA GLN A 61 -0.28 12.59 -0.18
C GLN A 61 -0.03 11.44 -1.17
N ALA A 62 1.23 11.09 -1.43
CA ALA A 62 1.60 9.95 -2.27
C ALA A 62 1.12 8.63 -1.66
N ALA A 63 1.38 8.41 -0.36
CA ALA A 63 0.91 7.24 0.36
C ALA A 63 -0.64 7.13 0.37
N GLY A 64 -1.34 8.24 0.51
CA GLY A 64 -2.80 8.28 0.43
C GLY A 64 -3.34 7.88 -0.93
N LYS A 65 -2.71 8.32 -2.02
CA LYS A 65 -3.09 7.92 -3.39
C LYS A 65 -2.85 6.43 -3.63
N GLU A 66 -1.69 5.94 -3.25
CA GLU A 66 -1.34 4.52 -3.39
C GLU A 66 -2.31 3.61 -2.63
N ALA A 67 -2.66 3.97 -1.39
CA ALA A 67 -3.64 3.24 -0.60
C ALA A 67 -5.02 3.23 -1.29
N THR A 68 -5.47 4.36 -1.82
CA THR A 68 -6.77 4.46 -2.52
C THR A 68 -6.78 3.61 -3.80
N GLU A 69 -5.70 3.63 -4.58
CA GLU A 69 -5.58 2.82 -5.79
C GLU A 69 -5.56 1.32 -5.48
N THR A 70 -4.91 0.92 -4.41
CA THR A 70 -4.87 -0.49 -3.98
C THR A 70 -6.26 -0.96 -3.58
N ILE A 71 -6.99 -0.19 -2.76
CA ILE A 71 -8.37 -0.51 -2.38
C ILE A 71 -9.29 -0.61 -3.60
N ALA A 72 -9.14 0.29 -4.57
CA ALA A 72 -9.94 0.26 -5.79
C ALA A 72 -9.66 -0.98 -6.65
N ARG A 73 -8.39 -1.41 -6.74
CA ARG A 73 -8.01 -2.65 -7.44
C ARG A 73 -8.57 -3.88 -6.74
N ASP A 74 -8.42 -3.99 -5.43
CA ASP A 74 -8.93 -5.12 -4.65
C ASP A 74 -10.45 -5.25 -4.75
N ALA A 75 -11.18 -4.14 -4.73
CA ALA A 75 -12.62 -4.13 -4.94
C ALA A 75 -13.02 -4.58 -6.35
N SER A 76 -12.23 -4.19 -7.37
CA SER A 76 -12.41 -4.63 -8.75
C SER A 76 -12.17 -6.13 -8.90
N ASP A 77 -11.09 -6.64 -8.32
CA ASP A 77 -10.74 -8.06 -8.38
C ASP A 77 -11.79 -8.92 -7.66
N ALA A 78 -12.29 -8.48 -6.51
CA ALA A 78 -13.39 -9.15 -5.82
C ALA A 78 -14.67 -9.21 -6.66
N ALA A 79 -14.98 -8.14 -7.39
CA ALA A 79 -16.13 -8.11 -8.30
C ALA A 79 -15.95 -9.06 -9.50
N ILE A 80 -14.73 -9.16 -10.04
CA ILE A 80 -14.39 -10.11 -11.11
C ILE A 80 -14.54 -11.55 -10.59
N THR A 81 -13.97 -11.87 -9.44
CA THR A 81 -14.09 -13.18 -8.80
C THR A 81 -15.55 -13.59 -8.64
N ALA A 82 -16.41 -12.68 -8.12
CA ALA A 82 -17.82 -12.95 -7.96
C ALA A 82 -18.55 -13.24 -9.29
N LYS A 83 -18.22 -12.48 -10.35
CA LYS A 83 -18.79 -12.68 -11.68
C LYS A 83 -18.33 -14.01 -12.32
N VAL A 84 -17.05 -14.35 -12.17
CA VAL A 84 -16.52 -15.63 -12.67
C VAL A 84 -17.20 -16.78 -11.94
N ASN A 85 -17.30 -16.73 -10.62
CA ASN A 85 -18.01 -17.76 -9.84
C ASN A 85 -19.46 -17.90 -10.29
N ALA A 86 -20.18 -16.79 -10.52
CA ALA A 86 -21.53 -16.82 -11.02
C ALA A 86 -21.64 -17.44 -12.42
N ALA A 87 -20.71 -17.14 -13.32
CA ALA A 87 -20.67 -17.71 -14.66
C ALA A 87 -20.39 -19.23 -14.65
N LEU A 88 -19.48 -19.67 -13.79
CA LEU A 88 -19.19 -21.10 -13.61
C LEU A 88 -20.37 -21.85 -12.96
N ALA A 89 -21.03 -21.24 -11.98
CA ALA A 89 -22.19 -21.82 -11.30
C ALA A 89 -23.45 -21.89 -12.20
N ALA A 90 -23.54 -21.03 -13.20
CA ALA A 90 -24.63 -21.05 -14.17
C ALA A 90 -24.48 -22.11 -15.26
N ASP A 91 -23.32 -22.76 -15.37
CA ASP A 91 -23.02 -23.80 -16.35
C ASP A 91 -23.32 -25.18 -15.77
N ASP A 92 -24.19 -25.96 -16.43
CA ASP A 92 -24.65 -27.27 -15.95
C ASP A 92 -23.52 -28.29 -15.78
N GLN A 93 -22.42 -28.12 -16.52
CA GLN A 93 -21.27 -29.06 -16.45
C GLN A 93 -20.24 -28.65 -15.40
N LEU A 94 -20.30 -27.43 -14.93
CA LEU A 94 -19.32 -26.84 -14.01
C LEU A 94 -19.93 -26.52 -12.64
N SER A 95 -21.24 -26.35 -12.55
CA SER A 95 -21.94 -25.93 -11.32
C SER A 95 -21.74 -26.88 -10.13
N ALA A 96 -21.52 -28.17 -10.40
CA ALA A 96 -21.28 -29.18 -9.37
C ALA A 96 -19.79 -29.35 -8.99
N LEU A 97 -18.88 -28.61 -9.66
CA LEU A 97 -17.45 -28.73 -9.44
C LEU A 97 -16.98 -27.79 -8.35
N ALA A 98 -16.08 -28.26 -7.50
CA ALA A 98 -15.37 -27.44 -6.55
C ALA A 98 -14.24 -26.70 -7.27
N ILE A 99 -14.56 -25.57 -7.90
CA ILE A 99 -13.60 -24.68 -8.54
C ILE A 99 -13.37 -23.48 -7.62
N ASP A 100 -12.13 -23.30 -7.21
CA ASP A 100 -11.68 -22.14 -6.47
C ASP A 100 -11.20 -21.07 -7.45
N VAL A 101 -11.64 -19.83 -7.26
CA VAL A 101 -11.37 -18.71 -8.17
C VAL A 101 -10.71 -17.59 -7.40
N ASP A 102 -9.48 -17.28 -7.76
CA ASP A 102 -8.73 -16.14 -7.26
C ASP A 102 -8.50 -15.11 -8.36
N THR A 103 -8.62 -13.83 -8.04
CA THR A 103 -8.32 -12.75 -9.00
C THR A 103 -7.32 -11.78 -8.39
N THR A 104 -6.30 -11.43 -9.17
CA THR A 104 -5.29 -10.44 -8.81
C THR A 104 -4.95 -9.58 -10.02
N ASN A 105 -5.19 -8.26 -9.96
CA ASN A 105 -4.98 -7.32 -11.05
C ASN A 105 -5.66 -7.75 -12.36
N GLY A 106 -6.88 -8.28 -12.28
CA GLY A 106 -7.64 -8.81 -13.42
C GLY A 106 -7.16 -10.15 -13.96
N GLN A 107 -6.16 -10.77 -13.35
CA GLN A 107 -5.73 -12.12 -13.67
C GLN A 107 -6.49 -13.12 -12.80
N VAL A 108 -7.25 -14.00 -13.45
CA VAL A 108 -8.04 -15.03 -12.79
C VAL A 108 -7.27 -16.34 -12.77
N GLU A 109 -7.10 -16.91 -11.58
CA GLU A 109 -6.55 -18.24 -11.38
C GLU A 109 -7.70 -19.20 -11.02
N LEU A 110 -7.82 -20.31 -11.77
CA LEU A 110 -8.80 -21.38 -11.50
C LEU A 110 -8.08 -22.59 -10.92
N LYS A 111 -8.46 -22.99 -9.71
CA LYS A 111 -7.92 -24.16 -9.00
C LYS A 111 -9.01 -25.18 -8.72
N GLY A 112 -8.65 -26.45 -8.61
CA GLY A 112 -9.57 -27.54 -8.29
C GLY A 112 -9.45 -28.71 -9.24
N THR A 113 -10.57 -29.44 -9.43
CA THR A 113 -10.60 -30.62 -10.29
C THR A 113 -11.71 -30.51 -11.32
N ALA A 114 -11.40 -30.93 -12.54
CA ALA A 114 -12.36 -31.09 -13.63
C ALA A 114 -12.49 -32.56 -14.01
N PRO A 115 -13.69 -33.05 -14.31
CA PRO A 115 -13.88 -34.47 -14.69
C PRO A 115 -13.29 -34.80 -16.05
N THR A 116 -13.21 -33.81 -16.94
CA THR A 116 -12.70 -33.96 -18.31
C THR A 116 -11.87 -32.75 -18.74
N ALA A 117 -11.02 -32.94 -19.75
CA ALA A 117 -10.29 -31.83 -20.39
C ALA A 117 -11.26 -30.81 -21.00
N ALA A 118 -12.38 -31.27 -21.56
CA ALA A 118 -13.40 -30.37 -22.12
C ALA A 118 -14.03 -29.45 -21.04
N ALA A 119 -14.31 -29.98 -19.84
CA ALA A 119 -14.80 -29.17 -18.71
C ALA A 119 -13.78 -28.13 -18.26
N ARG A 120 -12.48 -28.50 -18.20
CA ARG A 120 -11.40 -27.58 -17.90
C ARG A 120 -11.31 -26.44 -18.92
N ASP A 121 -11.37 -26.75 -20.22
CA ASP A 121 -11.27 -25.77 -21.29
C ASP A 121 -12.52 -24.86 -21.33
N ARG A 122 -13.70 -25.41 -21.02
CA ARG A 122 -14.95 -24.67 -20.87
C ARG A 122 -14.87 -23.65 -19.73
N ALA A 123 -14.32 -24.02 -18.57
CA ALA A 123 -14.12 -23.12 -17.45
C ALA A 123 -13.22 -21.92 -17.85
N THR A 124 -12.16 -22.17 -18.64
CA THR A 124 -11.32 -21.08 -19.19
C THR A 124 -12.13 -20.14 -20.06
N THR A 125 -12.92 -20.67 -20.99
CA THR A 125 -13.73 -19.87 -21.91
C THR A 125 -14.74 -18.99 -21.17
N LEU A 126 -15.43 -19.53 -20.17
CA LEU A 126 -16.39 -18.79 -19.37
C LEU A 126 -15.72 -17.68 -18.53
N ALA A 127 -14.59 -17.99 -17.90
CA ALA A 127 -13.84 -16.99 -17.15
C ALA A 127 -13.32 -15.86 -18.06
N GLN A 128 -12.84 -16.15 -19.26
CA GLN A 128 -12.38 -15.15 -20.22
C GLN A 128 -13.48 -14.24 -20.75
N ALA A 129 -14.71 -14.72 -20.79
CA ALA A 129 -15.87 -13.94 -21.23
C ALA A 129 -16.33 -12.90 -20.19
N VAL A 130 -15.83 -12.97 -18.95
CA VAL A 130 -16.21 -12.04 -17.87
C VAL A 130 -15.51 -10.69 -18.05
N GLN A 131 -16.33 -9.63 -18.03
CA GLN A 131 -15.79 -8.27 -18.13
C GLN A 131 -14.85 -7.93 -16.99
N GLY A 132 -13.66 -7.45 -17.33
CA GLY A 132 -12.60 -7.09 -16.40
C GLY A 132 -11.49 -8.13 -16.29
N VAL A 133 -11.70 -9.34 -16.84
CA VAL A 133 -10.68 -10.37 -16.90
C VAL A 133 -9.65 -10.02 -17.98
N VAL A 134 -8.38 -9.94 -17.58
CA VAL A 134 -7.23 -9.68 -18.46
C VAL A 134 -6.60 -10.98 -18.92
N LYS A 135 -6.52 -11.94 -18.01
CA LYS A 135 -5.89 -13.24 -18.25
C LYS A 135 -6.51 -14.32 -17.36
N VAL A 136 -6.57 -15.54 -17.86
CA VAL A 136 -6.97 -16.73 -17.09
C VAL A 136 -5.80 -17.70 -17.00
N ASP A 137 -5.44 -18.07 -15.79
CA ASP A 137 -4.48 -19.14 -15.49
C ASP A 137 -5.27 -20.35 -14.97
N ASN A 138 -5.48 -21.33 -15.83
CA ASN A 138 -6.27 -22.50 -15.50
C ASN A 138 -5.38 -23.62 -14.94
N ARG A 139 -5.46 -23.84 -13.62
CA ARG A 139 -4.76 -24.90 -12.87
C ARG A 139 -5.67 -26.03 -12.45
N LEU A 140 -6.80 -26.20 -13.15
CA LEU A 140 -7.68 -27.35 -12.90
C LEU A 140 -6.98 -28.65 -13.29
N THR A 141 -6.95 -29.60 -12.37
CA THR A 141 -6.47 -30.97 -12.62
C THR A 141 -7.60 -31.82 -13.19
N VAL A 142 -7.32 -32.48 -14.32
CA VAL A 142 -8.29 -33.40 -14.92
C VAL A 142 -8.19 -34.77 -14.21
N GLN A 143 -9.30 -35.25 -13.68
CA GLN A 143 -9.38 -36.62 -13.11
C GLN A 143 -9.38 -37.63 -14.27
N ALA A 144 -8.34 -38.46 -14.34
CA ALA A 144 -8.33 -39.59 -15.24
C ALA A 144 -9.35 -40.62 -14.72
N SER A 145 -10.37 -40.92 -15.49
CA SER A 145 -11.34 -42.01 -15.24
C SER A 145 -10.75 -43.35 -15.64
#